data_da9d34b4f9bd88bbc53ff58252d140f0
#
_entry.id   da9d34b4f9bd88bbc53ff58252d140f0
#
_cell.length_a   1.000
_cell.length_b   1.000
_cell.length_c   1.000
_cell.angle_alpha   90.00
_cell.angle_beta   90.00
_cell.angle_gamma   90.00
#
_symmetry.space_group_name_H-M   'P 1'
#
loop_
_entity.id
_entity.type
_entity.pdbx_description
1 polymer ?
#
loop_
_entity_poly.entity_id
_entity_poly.type
_entity_poly.pdbx_seq_one_letter_code
_entity_poly.pdbx_strand_id
1 'polypeptide(L)'
;MRKIISLILILPTLLAFGQKEMHELAWEYPFLDTSKSHLQYYGDSNALQGFFTKLDQVIFQKKGKVNIVHMGGSHVQGGTLSHTLRKNLAQLAPNLNVERGFFFPHSLANTNMPGNIQIEKKGTWEGCRNSILRNDCPWGFSGIDAITVDPDAGFELQSFSSPGEAYAFTEIRLFEHMVSNTMVPICVPAPDSIALDTMAGVRRWFFKTLKNSITVRFKAPEVGEPRYTLQGIQMVRPESGLVYHALGVNGAATKSFLRSENFVEQGRYVAPDLVVFGLGINDAYKPDSEWNPADYEARYDSLVYWFREINPDCEFIFMTNNDSYYKRRVPNKHALDVVEVMQALSKKHDAALWDLFGTMGGLNSIAVWQEQGLAKSDKIHFTNAGYRLNSDLLFWSIWEGYEAHLQSLVP
;
A
#
# COMPACT_ATOMS: atom_id res chain seq x y z
N MET A 1 23.06 -23.41 17.54
CA MET A 1 22.29 -23.58 18.74
C MET A 1 22.32 -22.41 19.74
N ARG A 2 23.47 -21.97 20.29
CA ARG A 2 23.50 -20.82 21.25
C ARG A 2 22.90 -19.49 20.73
N LYS A 3 23.00 -19.19 19.44
CA LYS A 3 22.44 -17.95 18.86
C LYS A 3 20.90 -17.99 18.71
N ILE A 4 20.32 -19.17 18.53
CA ILE A 4 18.85 -19.35 18.40
C ILE A 4 18.17 -19.29 19.76
N ILE A 5 18.79 -19.84 20.80
CA ILE A 5 18.26 -19.79 22.19
C ILE A 5 18.23 -18.35 22.71
N SER A 6 19.22 -17.50 22.36
CA SER A 6 19.19 -16.07 22.66
C SER A 6 18.04 -15.34 21.94
N LEU A 7 17.59 -15.84 20.80
CA LEU A 7 16.51 -15.27 20.00
C LEU A 7 15.15 -15.39 20.71
N ILE A 8 14.85 -16.57 21.26
CA ILE A 8 13.55 -16.86 21.95
C ILE A 8 13.42 -16.02 23.23
N LEU A 9 14.53 -15.69 23.90
CA LEU A 9 14.53 -14.84 25.10
C LEU A 9 14.43 -13.34 24.80
N ILE A 10 14.67 -12.92 23.54
CA ILE A 10 14.58 -11.51 23.13
C ILE A 10 13.16 -11.18 22.62
N LEU A 11 12.42 -12.16 22.08
CA LEU A 11 11.07 -11.94 21.54
C LEU A 11 10.08 -11.31 22.55
N PRO A 12 9.94 -11.79 23.79
CA PRO A 12 9.00 -11.19 24.75
C PRO A 12 9.38 -9.77 25.20
N THR A 13 10.65 -9.40 25.09
CA THR A 13 11.13 -8.06 25.50
C THR A 13 11.00 -7.01 24.42
N LEU A 14 10.79 -7.40 23.16
CA LEU A 14 10.61 -6.48 22.03
C LEU A 14 9.20 -5.87 21.96
N LEU A 15 8.20 -6.52 22.53
CA LEU A 15 6.80 -6.09 22.51
C LEU A 15 6.43 -5.06 23.60
N ALA A 16 7.37 -4.63 24.45
CA ALA A 16 7.11 -3.77 25.61
C ALA A 16 6.84 -2.29 25.27
N PHE A 17 6.67 -1.91 24.00
CA PHE A 17 6.51 -0.51 23.60
C PHE A 17 5.11 -0.20 23.03
N GLY A 18 4.11 -0.13 23.90
CA GLY A 18 2.93 0.70 23.65
C GLY A 18 1.92 0.23 22.61
N GLN A 19 2.07 -0.96 22.02
CA GLN A 19 1.02 -1.58 21.22
C GLN A 19 0.10 -2.43 22.11
N LYS A 20 -1.20 -2.31 21.85
CA LYS A 20 -2.19 -3.20 22.47
C LYS A 20 -2.08 -4.56 21.83
N GLU A 21 -1.92 -5.60 22.64
CA GLU A 21 -1.96 -6.98 22.18
C GLU A 21 -3.39 -7.39 21.74
N MET A 22 -3.52 -8.49 20.99
CA MET A 22 -4.82 -8.94 20.47
C MET A 22 -5.85 -9.14 21.58
N HIS A 23 -5.44 -9.65 22.76
CA HIS A 23 -6.35 -9.83 23.90
C HIS A 23 -6.81 -8.49 24.51
N GLU A 24 -5.99 -7.45 24.48
CA GLU A 24 -6.35 -6.09 24.91
C GLU A 24 -7.33 -5.47 23.94
N LEU A 25 -7.13 -5.68 22.62
CA LEU A 25 -8.08 -5.26 21.59
C LEU A 25 -9.42 -5.97 21.73
N ALA A 26 -9.43 -7.28 22.01
CA ALA A 26 -10.64 -8.05 22.28
C ALA A 26 -11.40 -7.53 23.52
N TRP A 27 -10.67 -7.13 24.56
CA TRP A 27 -11.25 -6.52 25.75
C TRP A 27 -11.85 -5.13 25.50
N GLU A 28 -11.11 -4.28 24.79
CA GLU A 28 -11.54 -2.91 24.51
C GLU A 28 -12.70 -2.85 23.50
N TYR A 29 -12.71 -3.80 22.54
CA TYR A 29 -13.68 -3.88 21.46
C TYR A 29 -14.40 -5.23 21.44
N PRO A 30 -15.29 -5.50 22.43
CA PRO A 30 -15.92 -6.82 22.58
C PRO A 30 -16.89 -7.22 21.46
N PHE A 31 -17.16 -6.32 20.53
CA PHE A 31 -17.95 -6.57 19.32
C PHE A 31 -17.11 -7.16 18.16
N LEU A 32 -15.78 -7.23 18.31
CA LEU A 32 -14.90 -7.87 17.33
C LEU A 32 -14.92 -9.40 17.51
N ASP A 33 -14.95 -10.11 16.40
CA ASP A 33 -14.59 -11.53 16.40
C ASP A 33 -13.08 -11.68 16.17
N THR A 34 -12.31 -11.49 17.23
CA THR A 34 -10.84 -11.61 17.18
C THR A 34 -10.36 -13.01 16.82
N SER A 35 -11.21 -14.04 16.97
CA SER A 35 -10.87 -15.39 16.50
C SER A 35 -10.72 -15.50 14.99
N LYS A 36 -11.21 -14.51 14.24
CA LYS A 36 -11.05 -14.38 12.79
C LYS A 36 -9.83 -13.54 12.40
N SER A 37 -9.24 -12.79 13.34
CA SER A 37 -8.13 -11.87 13.06
C SER A 37 -6.78 -12.59 13.11
N HIS A 38 -6.60 -13.55 12.20
CA HIS A 38 -5.35 -14.27 11.96
C HIS A 38 -5.18 -14.52 10.46
N LEU A 39 -3.98 -14.82 10.02
CA LEU A 39 -3.75 -15.26 8.65
C LEU A 39 -4.23 -16.71 8.49
N GLN A 40 -5.14 -16.92 7.55
CA GLN A 40 -5.68 -18.24 7.21
C GLN A 40 -4.90 -18.81 6.04
N TYR A 41 -4.47 -20.05 6.18
CA TYR A 41 -3.77 -20.81 5.15
C TYR A 41 -4.61 -22.02 4.74
N TYR A 42 -4.49 -22.46 3.49
CA TYR A 42 -5.31 -23.53 2.96
C TYR A 42 -4.45 -24.69 2.43
N GLY A 43 -4.82 -25.93 2.80
CA GLY A 43 -4.06 -27.13 2.40
C GLY A 43 -2.66 -27.15 3.04
N ASP A 44 -1.69 -27.72 2.32
CA ASP A 44 -0.28 -27.77 2.72
C ASP A 44 0.45 -26.49 2.29
N SER A 45 -0.16 -25.34 2.53
CA SER A 45 0.32 -24.04 2.08
C SER A 45 1.68 -23.68 2.69
N ASN A 46 2.60 -23.30 1.81
CA ASN A 46 3.87 -22.67 2.17
C ASN A 46 3.80 -21.13 1.98
N ALA A 47 2.61 -20.59 1.88
CA ALA A 47 2.40 -19.16 1.69
C ALA A 47 3.14 -18.34 2.75
N LEU A 48 3.76 -17.26 2.32
CA LEU A 48 4.53 -16.31 3.11
C LEU A 48 5.87 -16.83 3.66
N GLN A 49 6.30 -18.05 3.34
CA GLN A 49 7.60 -18.57 3.81
C GLN A 49 8.78 -17.78 3.21
N GLY A 50 8.70 -17.40 1.94
CA GLY A 50 9.70 -16.57 1.28
C GLY A 50 9.76 -15.17 1.90
N PHE A 51 8.61 -14.56 2.13
CA PHE A 51 8.48 -13.27 2.80
C PHE A 51 9.05 -13.30 4.22
N PHE A 52 8.68 -14.29 5.04
CA PHE A 52 9.19 -14.42 6.41
C PHE A 52 10.69 -14.70 6.44
N THR A 53 11.21 -15.52 5.52
CA THR A 53 12.67 -15.76 5.37
C THR A 53 13.43 -14.46 5.05
N LYS A 54 12.90 -13.62 4.17
CA LYS A 54 13.48 -12.29 3.88
C LYS A 54 13.39 -11.36 5.09
N LEU A 55 12.30 -11.44 5.84
CA LEU A 55 12.12 -10.69 7.08
C LEU A 55 13.18 -11.07 8.13
N ASP A 56 13.50 -12.37 8.28
CA ASP A 56 14.62 -12.84 9.11
C ASP A 56 15.96 -12.21 8.73
N GLN A 57 16.24 -12.12 7.42
CA GLN A 57 17.48 -11.49 6.94
C GLN A 57 17.56 -10.02 7.34
N VAL A 58 16.45 -9.30 7.22
CA VAL A 58 16.37 -7.89 7.61
C VAL A 58 16.48 -7.72 9.12
N ILE A 59 15.73 -8.48 9.90
CA ILE A 59 15.66 -8.33 11.37
C ILE A 59 16.94 -8.80 12.04
N PHE A 60 17.42 -10.00 11.72
CA PHE A 60 18.53 -10.63 12.45
C PHE A 60 19.90 -10.41 11.81
N GLN A 61 19.95 -10.28 10.48
CA GLN A 61 21.21 -10.13 9.76
C GLN A 61 21.49 -8.68 9.35
N LYS A 62 20.48 -7.79 9.44
CA LYS A 62 20.54 -6.38 8.97
C LYS A 62 20.93 -6.31 7.48
N LYS A 63 20.41 -7.23 6.67
CA LYS A 63 20.70 -7.35 5.24
C LYS A 63 19.43 -7.31 4.40
N GLY A 64 19.56 -6.71 3.21
CA GLY A 64 18.50 -6.66 2.21
C GLY A 64 17.35 -5.73 2.56
N LYS A 65 16.32 -5.78 1.74
CA LYS A 65 15.05 -5.08 1.94
C LYS A 65 13.89 -6.02 1.72
N VAL A 66 12.80 -5.76 2.41
CA VAL A 66 11.50 -6.38 2.17
C VAL A 66 10.54 -5.31 1.70
N ASN A 67 10.02 -5.48 0.49
CA ASN A 67 9.08 -4.57 -0.13
C ASN A 67 7.65 -5.11 0.01
N ILE A 68 6.79 -4.35 0.68
CA ILE A 68 5.38 -4.68 0.88
C ILE A 68 4.55 -3.66 0.09
N VAL A 69 3.72 -4.12 -0.82
CA VAL A 69 2.72 -3.28 -1.53
C VAL A 69 1.35 -3.54 -0.95
N HIS A 70 0.70 -2.51 -0.41
CA HIS A 70 -0.71 -2.57 -0.06
C HIS A 70 -1.53 -1.89 -1.16
N MET A 71 -2.21 -2.71 -1.95
CA MET A 71 -3.02 -2.27 -3.08
C MET A 71 -4.48 -2.11 -2.68
N GLY A 72 -5.06 -0.92 -2.89
CA GLY A 72 -6.44 -0.69 -2.48
C GLY A 72 -7.10 0.53 -3.09
N GLY A 73 -8.27 0.85 -2.58
CA GLY A 73 -9.06 2.02 -2.94
C GLY A 73 -8.80 3.21 -1.99
N SER A 74 -9.88 3.89 -1.63
CA SER A 74 -9.87 5.05 -0.71
C SER A 74 -9.34 4.73 0.69
N HIS A 75 -9.50 3.50 1.17
CA HIS A 75 -9.00 3.08 2.48
C HIS A 75 -7.47 3.12 2.54
N VAL A 76 -6.79 2.79 1.45
CA VAL A 76 -5.33 2.85 1.34
C VAL A 76 -4.87 4.26 0.99
N GLN A 77 -5.55 4.95 0.06
CA GLN A 77 -5.21 6.33 -0.31
C GLN A 77 -5.27 7.28 0.89
N GLY A 78 -6.21 7.09 1.83
CA GLY A 78 -6.36 7.93 3.02
C GLY A 78 -5.12 8.01 3.91
N GLY A 79 -4.24 7.03 3.84
CA GLY A 79 -2.91 7.03 4.44
C GLY A 79 -2.85 6.71 5.93
N THR A 80 -3.93 6.85 6.71
CA THR A 80 -3.92 6.55 8.16
C THR A 80 -3.60 5.07 8.39
N LEU A 81 -4.27 4.16 7.67
CA LEU A 81 -4.02 2.71 7.76
C LEU A 81 -2.54 2.39 7.48
N SER A 82 -2.04 2.78 6.33
CA SER A 82 -0.67 2.47 5.91
C SER A 82 0.40 3.14 6.79
N HIS A 83 0.12 4.33 7.33
CA HIS A 83 1.03 5.02 8.25
C HIS A 83 1.11 4.30 9.60
N THR A 84 -0.04 3.91 10.16
CA THR A 84 -0.09 3.15 11.43
C THR A 84 0.62 1.81 11.26
N LEU A 85 0.37 1.09 10.16
CA LEU A 85 1.02 -0.20 9.92
C LEU A 85 2.54 -0.08 9.78
N ARG A 86 3.06 1.00 9.14
CA ARG A 86 4.53 1.26 9.15
C ARG A 86 5.07 1.45 10.55
N LYS A 87 4.37 2.17 11.41
CA LYS A 87 4.77 2.36 12.81
C LYS A 87 4.80 1.03 13.57
N ASN A 88 3.80 0.20 13.34
CA ASN A 88 3.71 -1.11 13.97
C ASN A 88 4.85 -2.02 13.49
N LEU A 89 5.08 -2.09 12.18
CA LEU A 89 6.19 -2.84 11.59
C LEU A 89 7.57 -2.37 12.09
N ALA A 90 7.75 -1.08 12.37
CA ALA A 90 9.01 -0.56 12.92
C ALA A 90 9.32 -1.09 14.32
N GLN A 91 8.34 -1.65 15.02
CA GLN A 91 8.51 -2.23 16.36
C GLN A 91 8.95 -3.70 16.33
N LEU A 92 8.98 -4.35 15.15
CA LEU A 92 9.44 -5.74 14.99
C LEU A 92 10.90 -5.94 15.43
N ALA A 93 11.73 -4.89 15.38
CA ALA A 93 13.10 -4.95 15.90
C ALA A 93 13.62 -3.56 16.27
N PRO A 94 14.54 -3.45 17.24
CA PRO A 94 15.20 -2.19 17.59
C PRO A 94 15.90 -1.56 16.37
N ASN A 95 15.62 -0.28 16.13
CA ASN A 95 16.19 0.49 15.02
C ASN A 95 15.90 -0.09 13.63
N LEU A 96 14.79 -0.83 13.48
CA LEU A 96 14.34 -1.30 12.18
C LEU A 96 13.91 -0.10 11.32
N ASN A 97 14.57 0.06 10.17
CA ASN A 97 14.20 1.08 9.21
C ASN A 97 12.93 0.65 8.46
N VAL A 98 11.89 1.48 8.49
CA VAL A 98 10.65 1.25 7.72
C VAL A 98 10.38 2.46 6.84
N GLU A 99 10.64 2.30 5.54
CA GLU A 99 10.57 3.36 4.55
C GLU A 99 9.15 3.59 4.03
N ARG A 100 8.90 4.82 3.57
CA ARG A 100 7.65 5.20 2.89
C ARG A 100 7.51 4.52 1.53
N GLY A 101 8.61 4.38 0.81
CA GLY A 101 8.67 3.79 -0.51
C GLY A 101 7.93 4.58 -1.60
N PHE A 102 7.24 3.86 -2.48
CA PHE A 102 6.45 4.43 -3.58
C PHE A 102 5.14 5.05 -3.08
N PHE A 103 4.77 6.19 -3.65
CA PHE A 103 3.49 6.86 -3.45
C PHE A 103 3.16 7.77 -4.64
N PHE A 104 1.90 8.13 -4.75
CA PHE A 104 1.47 9.19 -5.67
C PHE A 104 1.31 10.52 -4.92
N PRO A 105 1.76 11.67 -5.47
CA PRO A 105 1.57 13.00 -4.88
C PRO A 105 0.16 13.52 -5.14
N HIS A 106 -0.81 13.00 -4.40
CA HIS A 106 -2.25 13.15 -4.63
C HIS A 106 -2.75 14.60 -4.72
N SER A 107 -2.08 15.57 -4.06
CA SER A 107 -2.45 16.98 -4.15
C SER A 107 -2.26 17.54 -5.57
N LEU A 108 -1.30 17.03 -6.36
CA LEU A 108 -1.12 17.42 -7.77
C LEU A 108 -2.32 16.98 -8.62
N ALA A 109 -2.98 15.88 -8.28
CA ALA A 109 -4.19 15.41 -8.95
C ALA A 109 -5.49 15.91 -8.29
N ASN A 110 -5.43 16.94 -7.45
CA ASN A 110 -6.58 17.53 -6.76
C ASN A 110 -7.42 16.50 -5.98
N THR A 111 -6.77 15.55 -5.32
CA THR A 111 -7.40 14.52 -4.48
C THR A 111 -6.71 14.43 -3.11
N ASN A 112 -7.31 13.69 -2.16
CA ASN A 112 -6.85 13.65 -0.77
C ASN A 112 -5.40 13.15 -0.64
N MET A 113 -4.55 13.96 -0.01
CA MET A 113 -3.15 13.63 0.29
C MET A 113 -3.03 13.03 1.69
N PRO A 114 -2.27 11.91 1.89
CA PRO A 114 -1.90 11.44 3.21
C PRO A 114 -1.14 12.49 4.03
N GLY A 115 -1.47 12.62 5.32
CA GLY A 115 -0.93 13.69 6.18
C GLY A 115 0.56 13.54 6.57
N ASN A 116 1.20 12.44 6.19
CA ASN A 116 2.60 12.17 6.54
C ASN A 116 3.60 12.53 5.41
N ILE A 117 3.13 13.12 4.34
CA ILE A 117 3.93 13.74 3.28
C ILE A 117 3.22 15.03 2.89
N GLN A 118 3.97 16.11 2.77
CA GLN A 118 3.48 17.37 2.25
C GLN A 118 3.96 17.56 0.82
N ILE A 119 3.02 17.86 -0.06
CA ILE A 119 3.29 18.30 -1.44
C ILE A 119 2.67 19.67 -1.59
N GLU A 120 3.53 20.67 -1.74
CA GLU A 120 3.11 22.01 -2.06
C GLU A 120 3.21 22.21 -3.58
N LYS A 121 2.06 22.32 -4.24
CA LYS A 121 2.02 22.47 -5.69
C LYS A 121 2.15 23.94 -6.11
N LYS A 122 2.88 24.16 -7.19
CA LYS A 122 2.97 25.46 -7.91
C LYS A 122 2.37 25.28 -9.30
N GLY A 123 1.71 26.32 -9.79
CA GLY A 123 1.10 26.32 -11.12
C GLY A 123 -0.13 25.41 -11.25
N THR A 124 -0.50 25.12 -12.48
CA THR A 124 -1.72 24.40 -12.81
C THR A 124 -1.44 22.93 -13.07
N TRP A 125 -2.22 22.06 -12.42
CA TRP A 125 -2.13 20.61 -12.55
C TRP A 125 -3.52 20.01 -12.71
N GLU A 126 -3.63 19.00 -13.58
CA GLU A 126 -4.82 18.20 -13.80
C GLU A 126 -4.57 16.75 -13.35
N GLY A 127 -5.56 16.15 -12.67
CA GLY A 127 -5.50 14.76 -12.20
C GLY A 127 -6.31 13.84 -13.11
N CYS A 128 -5.71 12.73 -13.54
CA CYS A 128 -6.38 11.69 -14.30
C CYS A 128 -6.33 10.36 -13.53
N ARG A 129 -7.47 9.92 -12.97
CA ARG A 129 -7.57 8.68 -12.17
C ARG A 129 -8.16 7.55 -13.01
N ASN A 130 -7.57 6.35 -12.88
CA ASN A 130 -8.05 5.12 -13.53
C ASN A 130 -9.42 4.65 -13.01
N SER A 131 -9.84 5.10 -11.84
CA SER A 131 -11.16 4.81 -11.25
C SER A 131 -12.31 5.54 -11.92
N ILE A 132 -12.04 6.58 -12.73
CA ILE A 132 -13.04 7.35 -13.47
C ILE A 132 -13.14 6.77 -14.87
N LEU A 133 -14.28 6.18 -15.24
CA LEU A 133 -14.45 5.43 -16.50
C LEU A 133 -14.23 6.29 -17.76
N ARG A 134 -14.61 7.57 -17.70
CA ARG A 134 -14.47 8.50 -18.86
C ARG A 134 -13.03 8.99 -19.07
N ASN A 135 -12.16 8.80 -18.09
CA ASN A 135 -10.76 9.15 -18.21
C ASN A 135 -10.07 8.14 -19.13
N ASP A 136 -9.17 8.63 -19.94
CA ASP A 136 -8.33 7.85 -20.84
C ASP A 136 -6.91 8.44 -20.78
N CYS A 137 -6.07 7.88 -19.93
CA CYS A 137 -4.69 8.30 -19.68
C CYS A 137 -3.79 7.07 -19.62
N PRO A 138 -2.49 7.21 -19.92
CA PRO A 138 -1.55 6.11 -19.97
C PRO A 138 -1.04 5.73 -18.58
N TRP A 139 -1.92 5.49 -17.62
CA TRP A 139 -1.54 5.26 -16.22
C TRP A 139 -0.37 4.30 -16.06
N GLY A 140 0.52 4.66 -15.13
CA GLY A 140 1.58 3.80 -14.63
C GLY A 140 1.15 2.96 -13.42
N PHE A 141 2.13 2.58 -12.60
CA PHE A 141 1.92 1.72 -11.42
C PHE A 141 0.94 2.31 -10.41
N SER A 142 0.89 3.64 -10.24
CA SER A 142 -0.03 4.28 -9.28
C SER A 142 -1.51 4.24 -9.67
N GLY A 143 -1.82 4.11 -10.95
CA GLY A 143 -3.18 4.27 -11.47
C GLY A 143 -3.70 5.72 -11.47
N ILE A 144 -2.81 6.69 -11.26
CA ILE A 144 -3.11 8.13 -11.30
C ILE A 144 -2.01 8.86 -12.06
N ASP A 145 -2.43 9.80 -12.94
CA ASP A 145 -1.53 10.74 -13.59
C ASP A 145 -1.77 12.15 -13.06
N ALA A 146 -0.72 12.90 -12.79
CA ALA A 146 -0.75 14.35 -12.61
C ALA A 146 -0.12 15.00 -13.84
N ILE A 147 -0.91 15.80 -14.55
CA ILE A 147 -0.56 16.36 -15.83
C ILE A 147 -0.47 17.89 -15.69
N THR A 148 0.57 18.48 -16.27
CA THR A 148 0.67 19.94 -16.42
C THR A 148 1.12 20.30 -17.82
N VAL A 149 0.57 21.42 -18.31
CA VAL A 149 1.01 22.12 -19.53
C VAL A 149 1.51 23.52 -19.20
N ASP A 150 1.60 23.83 -17.91
CA ASP A 150 2.06 25.12 -17.39
C ASP A 150 3.59 25.07 -17.23
N PRO A 151 4.37 25.84 -17.98
CA PRO A 151 5.83 25.84 -17.91
C PRO A 151 6.37 26.34 -16.56
N ASP A 152 5.57 27.12 -15.81
CA ASP A 152 5.91 27.63 -14.49
C ASP A 152 5.45 26.69 -13.35
N ALA A 153 4.87 25.54 -13.69
CA ALA A 153 4.46 24.54 -12.73
C ALA A 153 5.65 23.95 -11.98
N GLY A 154 5.36 23.30 -10.87
CA GLY A 154 6.33 22.62 -10.04
C GLY A 154 5.70 22.11 -8.77
N PHE A 155 6.51 21.55 -7.90
CA PHE A 155 6.08 21.16 -6.55
C PHE A 155 7.26 21.10 -5.58
N GLU A 156 6.97 21.31 -4.32
CA GLU A 156 7.88 21.00 -3.23
C GLU A 156 7.39 19.74 -2.51
N LEU A 157 8.30 18.82 -2.28
CA LEU A 157 8.07 17.62 -1.49
C LEU A 157 8.78 17.78 -0.15
N GLN A 158 8.01 17.61 0.94
CA GLN A 158 8.54 17.48 2.29
C GLN A 158 8.04 16.17 2.89
N SER A 159 8.95 15.32 3.34
CA SER A 159 8.63 14.02 3.92
C SER A 159 8.83 14.01 5.42
N PHE A 160 7.80 13.54 6.16
CA PHE A 160 7.88 13.31 7.60
C PHE A 160 6.95 12.17 8.02
N SER A 161 7.38 11.35 8.98
CA SER A 161 6.60 10.21 9.46
C SER A 161 5.66 10.58 10.60
N SER A 162 6.11 11.46 11.49
CA SER A 162 5.39 12.06 12.62
C SER A 162 6.02 13.40 12.92
N PRO A 163 5.44 14.26 13.78
CA PRO A 163 6.13 15.45 14.22
C PRO A 163 7.53 15.12 14.74
N GLY A 164 8.56 15.59 14.04
CA GLY A 164 9.97 15.36 14.36
C GLY A 164 10.66 14.18 13.66
N GLU A 165 9.94 13.32 12.90
CA GLU A 165 10.53 12.18 12.19
C GLU A 165 10.33 12.33 10.68
N ALA A 166 11.42 12.36 9.91
CA ALA A 166 11.38 12.46 8.46
C ALA A 166 11.64 11.11 7.80
N TYR A 167 10.89 10.78 6.74
CA TYR A 167 11.28 9.75 5.78
C TYR A 167 12.39 10.29 4.89
N ALA A 168 13.64 10.26 5.39
CA ALA A 168 14.79 10.74 4.64
C ALA A 168 15.16 9.75 3.52
N PHE A 169 15.80 10.26 2.46
CA PHE A 169 16.19 9.48 1.29
C PHE A 169 17.54 9.94 0.74
N THR A 170 18.25 9.07 0.04
CA THR A 170 19.44 9.38 -0.76
C THR A 170 19.19 9.19 -2.25
N GLU A 171 18.04 8.61 -2.62
CA GLU A 171 17.60 8.50 -3.99
C GLU A 171 16.11 8.83 -4.06
N ILE A 172 15.72 9.60 -5.07
CA ILE A 172 14.33 9.79 -5.43
C ILE A 172 14.09 9.34 -6.86
N ARG A 173 13.01 8.60 -7.08
CA ARG A 173 12.58 8.14 -8.39
C ARG A 173 11.29 8.83 -8.76
N LEU A 174 11.28 9.49 -9.92
CA LEU A 174 10.07 10.00 -10.55
C LEU A 174 9.62 9.00 -11.61
N PHE A 175 8.39 8.56 -11.51
CA PHE A 175 7.73 7.73 -12.50
C PHE A 175 6.95 8.64 -13.44
N GLU A 176 7.29 8.60 -14.72
CA GLU A 176 6.88 9.59 -15.72
C GLU A 176 6.31 8.88 -16.95
N HIS A 177 5.34 9.51 -17.62
CA HIS A 177 4.97 9.11 -18.98
C HIS A 177 5.86 9.84 -20.00
N MET A 178 7.07 9.32 -20.21
CA MET A 178 8.11 10.01 -20.96
C MET A 178 7.75 10.27 -22.42
N VAL A 179 6.92 9.42 -23.03
CA VAL A 179 6.51 9.57 -24.45
C VAL A 179 5.75 10.88 -24.68
N SER A 180 4.94 11.33 -23.70
CA SER A 180 4.18 12.59 -23.83
C SER A 180 4.89 13.79 -23.21
N ASN A 181 5.99 13.58 -22.46
CA ASN A 181 6.66 14.67 -21.75
C ASN A 181 7.58 15.45 -22.69
N THR A 182 7.35 16.74 -22.77
CA THR A 182 8.21 17.71 -23.50
C THR A 182 8.99 18.59 -22.53
N MET A 183 8.52 18.77 -21.29
CA MET A 183 9.24 19.46 -20.25
C MET A 183 10.18 18.51 -19.50
N VAL A 184 11.34 19.03 -19.09
CA VAL A 184 12.34 18.26 -18.32
C VAL A 184 12.32 18.71 -16.87
N PRO A 185 12.11 17.77 -15.90
CA PRO A 185 12.12 18.11 -14.48
C PRO A 185 13.54 18.42 -13.98
N ILE A 186 13.65 19.48 -13.18
CA ILE A 186 14.86 19.96 -12.52
C ILE A 186 14.65 19.86 -11.01
N CYS A 187 15.60 19.23 -10.33
CA CYS A 187 15.59 19.08 -8.87
C CYS A 187 16.39 20.19 -8.18
N VAL A 188 15.85 20.73 -7.12
CA VAL A 188 16.54 21.68 -6.21
C VAL A 188 16.46 21.12 -4.78
N PRO A 189 17.59 20.88 -4.08
CA PRO A 189 18.97 21.06 -4.59
C PRO A 189 19.31 20.10 -5.71
N ALA A 190 20.29 20.45 -6.55
CA ALA A 190 20.73 19.61 -7.67
C ALA A 190 21.18 18.24 -7.14
N PRO A 191 20.82 17.14 -7.82
CA PRO A 191 21.33 15.80 -7.47
C PRO A 191 22.81 15.66 -7.84
N ASP A 192 23.52 14.80 -7.14
CA ASP A 192 24.92 14.49 -7.44
C ASP A 192 25.07 13.69 -8.75
N SER A 193 24.07 12.86 -9.07
CA SER A 193 23.99 12.14 -10.35
C SER A 193 22.55 11.84 -10.73
N ILE A 194 22.35 11.56 -12.01
CA ILE A 194 21.04 11.29 -12.63
C ILE A 194 21.16 10.01 -13.45
N ALA A 195 20.17 9.12 -13.35
CA ALA A 195 19.97 8.01 -14.28
C ALA A 195 18.54 8.07 -14.85
N LEU A 196 18.39 7.58 -16.07
CA LEU A 196 17.13 7.59 -16.79
C LEU A 196 16.87 6.23 -17.42
N ASP A 197 15.74 5.62 -17.12
CA ASP A 197 15.20 4.46 -17.80
C ASP A 197 13.98 4.91 -18.61
N THR A 198 14.19 5.06 -19.90
CA THR A 198 13.17 5.53 -20.83
C THR A 198 12.10 4.49 -21.13
N MET A 199 12.42 3.21 -20.99
CA MET A 199 11.47 2.10 -21.23
C MET A 199 10.44 2.02 -20.09
N ALA A 200 10.91 2.05 -18.85
CA ALA A 200 10.03 2.05 -17.70
C ALA A 200 9.44 3.44 -17.38
N GLY A 201 9.98 4.49 -17.97
CA GLY A 201 9.59 5.86 -17.64
C GLY A 201 10.03 6.26 -16.24
N VAL A 202 11.26 5.93 -15.82
CA VAL A 202 11.75 6.22 -14.48
C VAL A 202 13.01 7.07 -14.50
N ARG A 203 12.92 8.24 -13.90
CA ARG A 203 14.04 9.16 -13.66
C ARG A 203 14.50 9.01 -12.22
N ARG A 204 15.82 8.86 -12.02
CA ARG A 204 16.45 8.64 -10.71
C ARG A 204 17.40 9.79 -10.41
N TRP A 205 17.24 10.41 -9.24
CA TRP A 205 18.11 11.45 -8.72
C TRP A 205 18.82 10.93 -7.46
N PHE A 206 20.13 10.96 -7.46
CA PHE A 206 20.96 10.45 -6.36
C PHE A 206 21.61 11.59 -5.60
N PHE A 207 21.68 11.45 -4.27
CA PHE A 207 22.27 12.40 -3.35
C PHE A 207 23.28 11.71 -2.44
N LYS A 208 24.46 12.32 -2.26
CA LYS A 208 25.49 11.84 -1.31
C LYS A 208 25.08 11.95 0.14
N THR A 209 24.14 12.85 0.45
CA THR A 209 23.63 13.09 1.80
C THR A 209 22.12 12.88 1.85
N LEU A 210 21.62 12.43 3.01
CA LEU A 210 20.20 12.30 3.26
C LEU A 210 19.46 13.61 3.00
N LYS A 211 18.34 13.51 2.31
CA LYS A 211 17.37 14.58 2.06
C LYS A 211 16.02 14.21 2.68
N ASN A 212 15.29 15.20 3.13
CA ASN A 212 13.89 15.08 3.55
C ASN A 212 12.95 15.99 2.74
N SER A 213 13.53 16.82 1.86
CA SER A 213 12.78 17.71 0.98
C SER A 213 13.51 17.93 -0.34
N ILE A 214 12.74 18.16 -1.38
CA ILE A 214 13.20 18.64 -2.69
C ILE A 214 12.15 19.56 -3.30
N THR A 215 12.59 20.46 -4.17
CA THR A 215 11.73 21.23 -5.07
C THR A 215 11.92 20.72 -6.50
N VAL A 216 10.81 20.45 -7.19
CA VAL A 216 10.81 20.12 -8.62
C VAL A 216 10.27 21.29 -9.40
N ARG A 217 11.05 21.72 -10.41
CA ARG A 217 10.68 22.73 -11.41
C ARG A 217 10.83 22.11 -12.79
N PHE A 218 10.40 22.80 -13.83
CA PHE A 218 10.53 22.31 -15.20
C PHE A 218 11.32 23.25 -16.07
N LYS A 219 12.10 22.68 -16.99
CA LYS A 219 12.63 23.39 -18.16
C LYS A 219 11.61 23.17 -19.28
N ALA A 220 11.06 24.27 -19.79
CA ALA A 220 10.16 24.24 -20.95
C ALA A 220 10.90 23.71 -22.18
N PRO A 221 10.20 23.12 -23.17
CA PRO A 221 10.78 22.71 -24.41
C PRO A 221 11.14 23.98 -25.24
N GLU A 222 12.15 23.88 -26.09
CA GLU A 222 12.51 24.97 -27.01
C GLU A 222 11.53 25.08 -28.19
N VAL A 223 10.89 23.95 -28.51
CA VAL A 223 9.90 23.83 -29.59
C VAL A 223 8.78 22.90 -29.13
N GLY A 224 7.54 23.23 -29.46
CA GLY A 224 6.35 22.48 -29.15
C GLY A 224 5.67 22.93 -27.86
N GLU A 225 4.51 22.34 -27.60
CA GLU A 225 3.70 22.64 -26.40
C GLU A 225 4.32 22.04 -25.14
N PRO A 226 4.38 22.80 -24.05
CA PRO A 226 4.87 22.27 -22.78
C PRO A 226 3.91 21.19 -22.24
N ARG A 227 4.48 20.05 -21.82
CA ARG A 227 3.72 18.98 -21.18
C ARG A 227 4.61 18.17 -20.25
N TYR A 228 4.07 17.82 -19.08
CA TYR A 228 4.68 16.86 -18.17
C TYR A 228 3.60 16.03 -17.50
N THR A 229 3.83 14.70 -17.42
CA THR A 229 2.94 13.73 -16.79
C THR A 229 3.73 12.95 -15.75
N LEU A 230 3.37 13.12 -14.48
CA LEU A 230 3.93 12.41 -13.34
C LEU A 230 2.98 11.27 -12.94
N GLN A 231 3.53 10.05 -12.79
CA GLN A 231 2.80 8.84 -12.46
C GLN A 231 3.10 8.30 -11.06
N GLY A 232 4.10 8.84 -10.38
CA GLY A 232 4.44 8.47 -9.03
C GLY A 232 5.80 8.95 -8.58
N ILE A 233 6.08 8.76 -7.29
CA ILE A 233 7.36 9.08 -6.67
C ILE A 233 7.74 7.93 -5.75
N GLN A 234 9.03 7.56 -5.71
CA GLN A 234 9.56 6.63 -4.73
C GLN A 234 10.76 7.24 -4.02
N MET A 235 10.72 7.22 -2.70
CA MET A 235 11.86 7.58 -1.86
C MET A 235 12.63 6.33 -1.50
N VAL A 236 13.97 6.36 -1.64
CA VAL A 236 14.83 5.20 -1.45
C VAL A 236 16.01 5.55 -0.56
N ARG A 237 16.33 4.63 0.34
CA ARG A 237 17.53 4.64 1.19
C ARG A 237 18.37 3.40 0.91
N PRO A 238 19.69 3.41 1.12
CA PRO A 238 20.54 2.23 0.92
C PRO A 238 20.45 1.21 2.06
N GLU A 239 20.02 1.64 3.26
CA GLU A 239 20.01 0.81 4.46
C GLU A 239 19.03 -0.37 4.34
N SER A 240 19.37 -1.46 5.03
CA SER A 240 18.47 -2.61 5.23
C SER A 240 17.20 -2.22 5.97
N GLY A 241 16.08 -2.81 5.61
CA GLY A 241 14.81 -2.52 6.28
C GLY A 241 13.59 -2.98 5.53
N LEU A 242 12.44 -2.52 5.98
CA LEU A 242 11.16 -2.72 5.32
C LEU A 242 10.80 -1.48 4.49
N VAL A 243 10.17 -1.69 3.36
CA VAL A 243 9.59 -0.62 2.54
C VAL A 243 8.11 -0.92 2.36
N TYR A 244 7.25 -0.04 2.86
CA TYR A 244 5.82 -0.25 2.77
C TYR A 244 5.16 0.77 1.84
N HIS A 245 4.86 0.30 0.63
CA HIS A 245 4.26 1.08 -0.45
C HIS A 245 2.74 1.09 -0.32
N ALA A 246 2.13 2.27 -0.30
CA ALA A 246 0.68 2.41 -0.29
C ALA A 246 0.19 2.77 -1.70
N LEU A 247 -0.40 1.80 -2.38
CA LEU A 247 -0.93 1.90 -3.73
C LEU A 247 -2.45 2.04 -3.67
N GLY A 248 -2.94 3.25 -3.42
CA GLY A 248 -4.37 3.52 -3.21
C GLY A 248 -4.92 4.56 -4.17
N VAL A 249 -6.10 4.27 -4.75
CA VAL A 249 -6.83 5.19 -5.63
C VAL A 249 -8.30 5.29 -5.20
N ASN A 250 -8.74 6.50 -4.86
CA ASN A 250 -10.16 6.73 -4.50
C ASN A 250 -11.11 6.24 -5.59
N GLY A 251 -12.03 5.35 -5.19
CA GLY A 251 -13.02 4.78 -6.10
C GLY A 251 -12.51 3.66 -7.00
N ALA A 252 -11.24 3.22 -6.85
CA ALA A 252 -10.72 2.13 -7.66
C ALA A 252 -11.37 0.79 -7.32
N ALA A 253 -11.72 0.07 -8.37
CA ALA A 253 -12.07 -1.34 -8.41
C ALA A 253 -10.90 -2.14 -9.02
N THR A 254 -10.95 -3.46 -8.98
CA THR A 254 -9.93 -4.32 -9.59
C THR A 254 -9.68 -3.97 -11.07
N LYS A 255 -10.77 -3.78 -11.84
CA LYS A 255 -10.69 -3.36 -13.24
C LYS A 255 -9.99 -2.02 -13.49
N SER A 256 -9.93 -1.16 -12.47
CA SER A 256 -9.30 0.17 -12.63
C SER A 256 -7.80 0.02 -12.87
N PHE A 257 -7.11 -0.79 -12.07
CA PHE A 257 -5.68 -1.01 -12.22
C PHE A 257 -5.31 -1.77 -13.50
N LEU A 258 -6.19 -2.65 -14.00
CA LEU A 258 -5.99 -3.36 -15.26
C LEU A 258 -6.03 -2.45 -16.52
N ARG A 259 -6.32 -1.16 -16.35
CA ARG A 259 -6.21 -0.13 -17.39
C ARG A 259 -4.82 0.51 -17.49
N SER A 260 -3.92 0.19 -16.56
CA SER A 260 -2.60 0.82 -16.49
C SER A 260 -1.64 0.21 -17.50
N GLU A 261 -1.09 1.03 -18.42
CA GLU A 261 -0.24 0.57 -19.53
C GLU A 261 1.16 0.15 -19.05
N ASN A 262 1.74 0.94 -18.12
CA ASN A 262 3.10 0.74 -17.62
C ASN A 262 3.17 0.12 -16.22
N PHE A 263 2.13 -0.63 -15.83
CA PHE A 263 2.05 -1.20 -14.48
C PHE A 263 3.24 -2.13 -14.17
N VAL A 264 3.51 -3.07 -15.05
CA VAL A 264 4.56 -4.07 -14.85
C VAL A 264 5.95 -3.45 -14.92
N GLU A 265 6.24 -2.64 -15.94
CA GLU A 265 7.57 -2.05 -16.12
C GLU A 265 7.94 -1.11 -14.97
N GLN A 266 7.02 -0.25 -14.54
CA GLN A 266 7.23 0.60 -13.37
C GLN A 266 7.26 -0.20 -12.06
N GLY A 267 6.42 -1.23 -11.95
CA GLY A 267 6.36 -2.12 -10.80
C GLY A 267 7.68 -2.83 -10.50
N ARG A 268 8.50 -3.12 -11.50
CA ARG A 268 9.84 -3.71 -11.32
C ARG A 268 10.79 -2.84 -10.50
N TYR A 269 10.58 -1.53 -10.47
CA TYR A 269 11.33 -0.61 -9.59
C TYR A 269 10.87 -0.67 -8.13
N VAL A 270 9.65 -1.14 -7.89
CA VAL A 270 9.09 -1.38 -6.56
C VAL A 270 9.44 -2.79 -6.09
N ALA A 271 9.38 -3.78 -6.99
CA ALA A 271 9.74 -5.17 -6.82
C ALA A 271 9.17 -5.77 -5.51
N PRO A 272 7.84 -5.87 -5.35
CA PRO A 272 7.23 -6.33 -4.10
C PRO A 272 7.59 -7.78 -3.78
N ASP A 273 7.93 -8.03 -2.51
CA ASP A 273 8.06 -9.37 -1.94
C ASP A 273 6.71 -9.87 -1.42
N LEU A 274 5.87 -8.94 -0.98
CA LEU A 274 4.52 -9.20 -0.50
C LEU A 274 3.55 -8.17 -1.08
N VAL A 275 2.40 -8.64 -1.58
CA VAL A 275 1.26 -7.78 -1.91
C VAL A 275 0.09 -8.08 -1.00
N VAL A 276 -0.40 -7.05 -0.30
CA VAL A 276 -1.66 -7.09 0.45
C VAL A 276 -2.75 -6.51 -0.45
N PHE A 277 -3.71 -7.33 -0.85
CA PHE A 277 -4.82 -6.93 -1.69
C PHE A 277 -6.03 -6.49 -0.85
N GLY A 278 -6.35 -5.19 -0.90
CA GLY A 278 -7.51 -4.59 -0.22
C GLY A 278 -8.50 -3.91 -1.18
N LEU A 279 -8.67 -4.46 -2.39
CA LEU A 279 -9.68 -4.03 -3.36
C LEU A 279 -10.96 -4.87 -3.24
N GLY A 280 -12.10 -4.30 -3.67
CA GLY A 280 -13.36 -5.07 -3.78
C GLY A 280 -14.59 -4.29 -3.35
N ILE A 281 -14.51 -3.35 -2.40
CA ILE A 281 -15.68 -2.53 -2.01
C ILE A 281 -16.31 -1.86 -3.22
N ASN A 282 -15.51 -1.24 -4.09
CA ASN A 282 -16.00 -0.58 -5.30
C ASN A 282 -16.43 -1.56 -6.39
N ASP A 283 -15.89 -2.78 -6.41
CA ASP A 283 -16.36 -3.86 -7.29
C ASP A 283 -17.75 -4.34 -6.88
N ALA A 284 -17.94 -4.55 -5.58
CA ALA A 284 -19.19 -5.05 -4.98
C ALA A 284 -20.25 -3.95 -4.77
N TYR A 285 -19.90 -2.65 -4.93
CA TYR A 285 -20.83 -1.53 -4.75
C TYR A 285 -21.68 -1.31 -6.00
N LYS A 286 -22.52 -2.32 -6.33
CA LYS A 286 -23.34 -2.37 -7.54
C LYS A 286 -24.71 -2.95 -7.23
N PRO A 287 -25.70 -2.76 -8.11
CA PRO A 287 -26.94 -3.53 -8.06
C PRO A 287 -26.67 -5.02 -8.41
N ASP A 288 -27.52 -5.92 -7.95
CA ASP A 288 -27.37 -7.37 -8.14
C ASP A 288 -27.23 -7.75 -9.64
N SER A 289 -27.91 -7.02 -10.52
CA SER A 289 -27.84 -7.26 -11.98
C SER A 289 -26.48 -6.93 -12.64
N GLU A 290 -25.62 -6.21 -11.94
CA GLU A 290 -24.30 -5.78 -12.44
C GLU A 290 -23.14 -6.44 -11.68
N TRP A 291 -23.43 -7.15 -10.59
CA TRP A 291 -22.43 -7.86 -9.81
C TRP A 291 -22.18 -9.26 -10.39
N ASN A 292 -20.92 -9.59 -10.61
CA ASN A 292 -20.50 -10.92 -11.06
C ASN A 292 -19.23 -11.34 -10.29
N PRO A 293 -19.34 -12.27 -9.33
CA PRO A 293 -18.19 -12.80 -8.58
C PRO A 293 -17.10 -13.42 -9.46
N ALA A 294 -17.47 -14.12 -10.55
CA ALA A 294 -16.51 -14.76 -11.45
C ALA A 294 -15.66 -13.72 -12.22
N ASP A 295 -16.27 -12.61 -12.66
CA ASP A 295 -15.54 -11.50 -13.26
C ASP A 295 -14.58 -10.84 -12.24
N TYR A 296 -14.99 -10.75 -11.00
CA TYR A 296 -14.20 -10.21 -9.92
C TYR A 296 -12.97 -11.09 -9.63
N GLU A 297 -13.16 -12.41 -9.54
CA GLU A 297 -12.09 -13.39 -9.41
C GLU A 297 -11.09 -13.31 -10.58
N ALA A 298 -11.58 -13.32 -11.82
CA ALA A 298 -10.74 -13.27 -13.02
C ALA A 298 -9.88 -12.00 -13.10
N ARG A 299 -10.39 -10.87 -12.61
CA ARG A 299 -9.58 -9.63 -12.52
C ARG A 299 -8.48 -9.73 -11.49
N TYR A 300 -8.72 -10.40 -10.37
CA TYR A 300 -7.67 -10.68 -9.39
C TYR A 300 -6.61 -11.62 -9.94
N ASP A 301 -7.00 -12.66 -10.68
CA ASP A 301 -6.03 -13.53 -11.39
C ASP A 301 -5.08 -12.70 -12.27
N SER A 302 -5.65 -11.73 -13.00
CA SER A 302 -4.84 -10.83 -13.85
C SER A 302 -3.88 -9.95 -13.03
N LEU A 303 -4.32 -9.44 -11.88
CA LEU A 303 -3.45 -8.65 -11.00
C LEU A 303 -2.33 -9.51 -10.39
N VAL A 304 -2.64 -10.72 -9.95
CA VAL A 304 -1.65 -11.68 -9.45
C VAL A 304 -0.63 -12.03 -10.54
N TYR A 305 -1.10 -12.28 -11.77
CA TYR A 305 -0.22 -12.51 -12.91
C TYR A 305 0.74 -11.33 -13.13
N TRP A 306 0.27 -10.09 -13.13
CA TRP A 306 1.12 -8.92 -13.29
C TRP A 306 2.14 -8.77 -12.16
N PHE A 307 1.77 -9.04 -10.92
CA PHE A 307 2.73 -8.98 -9.83
C PHE A 307 3.79 -10.08 -9.91
N ARG A 308 3.45 -11.28 -10.41
CA ARG A 308 4.43 -12.34 -10.68
C ARG A 308 5.32 -12.02 -11.88
N GLU A 309 4.85 -11.28 -12.87
CA GLU A 309 5.68 -10.73 -13.95
C GLU A 309 6.67 -9.67 -13.42
N ILE A 310 6.31 -8.93 -12.39
CA ILE A 310 7.18 -7.96 -11.70
C ILE A 310 8.24 -8.71 -10.87
N ASN A 311 7.81 -9.64 -10.04
CA ASN A 311 8.65 -10.48 -9.19
C ASN A 311 8.03 -11.89 -9.10
N PRO A 312 8.64 -12.92 -9.70
CA PRO A 312 8.12 -14.30 -9.67
C PRO A 312 7.95 -14.87 -8.25
N ASP A 313 8.79 -14.41 -7.30
CA ASP A 313 8.77 -14.85 -5.90
C ASP A 313 7.82 -13.99 -5.03
N CYS A 314 6.97 -13.16 -5.64
CA CYS A 314 6.02 -12.33 -4.91
C CYS A 314 4.93 -13.17 -4.25
N GLU A 315 4.74 -12.99 -2.96
CA GLU A 315 3.71 -13.66 -2.18
C GLU A 315 2.53 -12.72 -1.89
N PHE A 316 1.38 -13.28 -1.47
CA PHE A 316 0.13 -12.53 -1.41
C PHE A 316 -0.61 -12.74 -0.10
N ILE A 317 -1.24 -11.65 0.41
CA ILE A 317 -2.31 -11.69 1.39
C ILE A 317 -3.56 -11.14 0.70
N PHE A 318 -4.58 -11.96 0.54
CA PHE A 318 -5.91 -11.49 0.15
C PHE A 318 -6.66 -11.02 1.39
N MET A 319 -7.22 -9.83 1.32
CA MET A 319 -7.99 -9.23 2.40
C MET A 319 -9.46 -9.22 2.02
N THR A 320 -10.35 -9.74 2.87
CA THR A 320 -11.77 -9.52 2.65
C THR A 320 -12.10 -8.03 2.83
N ASN A 321 -13.16 -7.55 2.18
CA ASN A 321 -13.60 -6.17 2.39
C ASN A 321 -14.11 -5.97 3.82
N ASN A 322 -14.07 -4.73 4.32
CA ASN A 322 -14.92 -4.39 5.45
C ASN A 322 -16.41 -4.47 5.07
N ASP A 323 -17.26 -4.68 6.06
CA ASP A 323 -18.70 -4.50 5.86
C ASP A 323 -19.02 -3.09 5.41
N SER A 324 -20.06 -2.93 4.60
CA SER A 324 -20.46 -1.63 4.08
C SER A 324 -21.95 -1.61 3.72
N TYR A 325 -22.52 -0.41 3.59
CA TYR A 325 -23.91 -0.24 3.14
C TYR A 325 -23.95 0.25 1.70
N TYR A 326 -24.74 -0.44 0.89
CA TYR A 326 -25.08 0.01 -0.47
C TYR A 326 -25.99 1.25 -0.40
N LYS A 327 -25.60 2.32 -1.10
CA LYS A 327 -26.27 3.64 -1.10
C LYS A 327 -26.53 4.18 0.32
N ARG A 328 -25.70 3.79 1.30
CA ARG A 328 -25.83 4.18 2.73
C ARG A 328 -27.13 3.74 3.41
N ARG A 329 -27.91 2.85 2.80
CA ARG A 329 -29.27 2.51 3.24
C ARG A 329 -29.39 1.05 3.67
N VAL A 330 -28.81 0.15 2.91
CA VAL A 330 -28.96 -1.30 3.13
C VAL A 330 -27.58 -1.95 3.20
N PRO A 331 -27.41 -3.00 4.01
CA PRO A 331 -26.17 -3.77 4.03
C PRO A 331 -25.83 -4.29 2.61
N ASN A 332 -24.57 -4.19 2.24
CA ASN A 332 -24.10 -4.68 0.95
C ASN A 332 -23.88 -6.21 1.02
N LYS A 333 -24.86 -6.98 0.58
CA LYS A 333 -24.82 -8.45 0.64
C LYS A 333 -23.73 -9.06 -0.23
N HIS A 334 -23.26 -8.35 -1.27
CA HIS A 334 -22.15 -8.82 -2.11
C HIS A 334 -20.85 -8.97 -1.34
N ALA A 335 -20.75 -8.42 -0.11
CA ALA A 335 -19.63 -8.68 0.77
C ALA A 335 -19.45 -10.18 1.11
N LEU A 336 -20.55 -10.96 1.11
CA LEU A 336 -20.51 -12.42 1.32
C LEU A 336 -19.83 -13.11 0.13
N ASP A 337 -20.21 -12.74 -1.09
CA ASP A 337 -19.58 -13.29 -2.31
C ASP A 337 -18.10 -12.92 -2.37
N VAL A 338 -17.73 -11.69 -1.91
CA VAL A 338 -16.33 -11.26 -1.82
C VAL A 338 -15.54 -12.17 -0.88
N VAL A 339 -16.10 -12.57 0.27
CA VAL A 339 -15.43 -13.51 1.19
C VAL A 339 -15.16 -14.84 0.50
N GLU A 340 -16.15 -15.40 -0.20
CA GLU A 340 -16.00 -16.67 -0.92
C GLU A 340 -14.94 -16.58 -2.03
N VAL A 341 -14.95 -15.50 -2.81
CA VAL A 341 -13.95 -15.29 -3.87
C VAL A 341 -12.54 -15.12 -3.28
N MET A 342 -12.36 -14.36 -2.17
CA MET A 342 -11.06 -14.21 -1.54
C MET A 342 -10.52 -15.55 -1.00
N GLN A 343 -11.38 -16.41 -0.46
CA GLN A 343 -11.01 -17.76 -0.05
C GLN A 343 -10.60 -18.64 -1.24
N ALA A 344 -11.33 -18.56 -2.36
CA ALA A 344 -11.00 -19.29 -3.58
C ALA A 344 -9.65 -18.84 -4.15
N LEU A 345 -9.42 -17.53 -4.23
CA LEU A 345 -8.16 -16.94 -4.70
C LEU A 345 -6.97 -17.33 -3.80
N SER A 346 -7.15 -17.33 -2.47
CA SER A 346 -6.09 -17.75 -1.54
C SER A 346 -5.68 -19.20 -1.76
N LYS A 347 -6.64 -20.09 -1.96
CA LYS A 347 -6.37 -21.50 -2.31
C LYS A 347 -5.69 -21.64 -3.66
N LYS A 348 -6.18 -20.94 -4.68
CA LYS A 348 -5.72 -21.03 -6.06
C LYS A 348 -4.29 -20.55 -6.24
N HIS A 349 -3.89 -19.52 -5.50
CA HIS A 349 -2.62 -18.86 -5.66
C HIS A 349 -1.59 -19.21 -4.59
N ASP A 350 -1.90 -20.15 -3.68
CA ASP A 350 -1.08 -20.48 -2.51
C ASP A 350 -0.73 -19.21 -1.71
N ALA A 351 -1.76 -18.55 -1.23
CA ALA A 351 -1.67 -17.26 -0.55
C ALA A 351 -2.39 -17.28 0.79
N ALA A 352 -2.03 -16.35 1.68
CA ALA A 352 -2.74 -16.14 2.93
C ALA A 352 -4.03 -15.36 2.71
N LEU A 353 -5.03 -15.61 3.54
CA LEU A 353 -6.26 -14.81 3.67
C LEU A 353 -6.29 -14.10 5.01
N TRP A 354 -6.61 -12.80 5.01
CA TRP A 354 -7.00 -12.07 6.22
C TRP A 354 -8.47 -11.67 6.14
N ASP A 355 -9.28 -12.22 7.06
CA ASP A 355 -10.73 -12.03 7.07
C ASP A 355 -11.15 -10.82 7.90
N LEU A 356 -11.02 -9.61 7.34
CA LEU A 356 -11.47 -8.38 7.97
C LEU A 356 -13.00 -8.37 8.17
N PHE A 357 -13.76 -8.88 7.18
CA PHE A 357 -15.23 -8.92 7.28
C PHE A 357 -15.71 -9.72 8.49
N GLY A 358 -15.15 -10.93 8.65
CA GLY A 358 -15.44 -11.78 9.80
C GLY A 358 -14.97 -11.16 11.12
N THR A 359 -13.74 -10.61 11.15
CA THR A 359 -13.19 -9.92 12.32
C THR A 359 -14.05 -8.75 12.77
N MET A 360 -14.63 -7.99 11.84
CA MET A 360 -15.55 -6.89 12.15
C MET A 360 -16.88 -7.33 12.79
N GLY A 361 -17.27 -8.60 12.65
CA GLY A 361 -18.56 -9.15 13.08
C GLY A 361 -19.52 -9.46 11.92
N GLY A 362 -19.04 -9.47 10.66
CA GLY A 362 -19.82 -9.83 9.48
C GLY A 362 -20.81 -8.76 9.03
N LEU A 363 -21.89 -9.19 8.40
CA LEU A 363 -22.90 -8.30 7.81
C LEU A 363 -23.59 -7.45 8.89
N ASN A 364 -23.75 -6.16 8.65
CA ASN A 364 -24.23 -5.09 9.57
C ASN A 364 -23.21 -4.62 10.61
N SER A 365 -22.01 -5.18 10.69
CA SER A 365 -21.01 -4.77 11.67
C SER A 365 -20.58 -3.31 11.52
N ILE A 366 -20.57 -2.74 10.32
CA ILE A 366 -20.20 -1.34 10.08
C ILE A 366 -21.10 -0.36 10.85
N ALA A 367 -22.36 -0.73 11.13
CA ALA A 367 -23.25 0.09 11.94
C ALA A 367 -22.79 0.12 13.42
N VAL A 368 -22.37 -1.02 13.96
CA VAL A 368 -21.78 -1.11 15.30
C VAL A 368 -20.49 -0.31 15.37
N TRP A 369 -19.62 -0.43 14.37
CA TRP A 369 -18.39 0.36 14.28
C TRP A 369 -18.68 1.86 14.21
N GLN A 370 -19.76 2.27 13.53
CA GLN A 370 -20.19 3.68 13.52
C GLN A 370 -20.65 4.16 14.88
N GLU A 371 -21.47 3.39 15.60
CA GLU A 371 -21.93 3.68 16.96
C GLU A 371 -20.76 3.83 17.93
N GLN A 372 -19.69 3.07 17.75
CA GLN A 372 -18.45 3.14 18.52
C GLN A 372 -17.49 4.24 18.04
N GLY A 373 -17.88 5.07 17.08
CA GLY A 373 -17.03 6.16 16.56
C GLY A 373 -15.87 5.69 15.67
N LEU A 374 -15.87 4.43 15.23
CA LEU A 374 -14.83 3.82 14.40
C LEU A 374 -15.13 3.90 12.90
N ALA A 375 -16.40 4.01 12.51
CA ALA A 375 -16.80 4.20 11.12
C ALA A 375 -17.50 5.56 10.91
N LYS A 376 -17.41 6.05 9.66
CA LYS A 376 -18.08 7.30 9.25
C LYS A 376 -19.57 7.08 8.99
N SER A 377 -20.33 8.17 8.94
CA SER A 377 -21.77 8.17 8.66
C SER A 377 -22.14 7.66 7.26
N ASP A 378 -21.17 7.54 6.36
CA ASP A 378 -21.39 6.94 5.04
C ASP A 378 -21.49 5.41 5.08
N LYS A 379 -21.15 4.79 6.22
CA LYS A 379 -21.15 3.33 6.44
C LYS A 379 -20.34 2.57 5.40
N ILE A 380 -19.21 3.16 5.00
CA ILE A 380 -18.21 2.59 4.08
C ILE A 380 -16.83 2.82 4.65
N HIS A 381 -16.50 4.08 5.02
CA HIS A 381 -15.17 4.47 5.44
C HIS A 381 -15.06 4.48 6.96
N PHE A 382 -13.86 4.21 7.44
CA PHE A 382 -13.51 4.32 8.84
C PHE A 382 -13.15 5.77 9.22
N THR A 383 -13.26 6.06 10.52
CA THR A 383 -12.61 7.22 11.14
C THR A 383 -11.10 6.96 11.27
N ASN A 384 -10.33 7.96 11.67
CA ASN A 384 -8.91 7.72 11.96
C ASN A 384 -8.69 6.68 13.07
N ALA A 385 -9.58 6.61 14.06
CA ALA A 385 -9.55 5.59 15.10
C ALA A 385 -9.81 4.18 14.51
N GLY A 386 -10.84 4.04 13.65
CA GLY A 386 -11.13 2.77 13.00
C GLY A 386 -10.03 2.32 12.04
N TYR A 387 -9.38 3.24 11.31
CA TYR A 387 -8.22 2.88 10.49
C TYR A 387 -7.01 2.44 11.32
N ARG A 388 -6.79 3.04 12.50
CA ARG A 388 -5.74 2.57 13.42
C ARG A 388 -6.04 1.17 13.92
N LEU A 389 -7.25 0.94 14.42
CA LEU A 389 -7.68 -0.40 14.87
C LEU A 389 -7.53 -1.45 13.77
N ASN A 390 -7.97 -1.15 12.54
CA ASN A 390 -7.79 -2.05 11.39
C ASN A 390 -6.31 -2.36 11.13
N SER A 391 -5.45 -1.36 11.25
CA SER A 391 -3.99 -1.51 11.12
C SER A 391 -3.40 -2.40 12.20
N ASP A 392 -3.84 -2.25 13.44
CA ASP A 392 -3.36 -3.03 14.57
C ASP A 392 -3.78 -4.51 14.42
N LEU A 393 -5.04 -4.76 14.01
CA LEU A 393 -5.55 -6.10 13.73
C LEU A 393 -4.77 -6.80 12.62
N LEU A 394 -4.49 -6.11 11.49
CA LEU A 394 -3.69 -6.67 10.39
C LEU A 394 -2.24 -6.92 10.84
N PHE A 395 -1.65 -5.99 11.58
CA PHE A 395 -0.29 -6.15 12.11
C PHE A 395 -0.17 -7.40 12.99
N TRP A 396 -1.09 -7.59 13.93
CA TRP A 396 -1.07 -8.76 14.82
C TRP A 396 -1.27 -10.06 14.05
N SER A 397 -2.11 -10.07 13.01
CA SER A 397 -2.29 -11.25 12.16
C SER A 397 -0.98 -11.61 11.41
N ILE A 398 -0.25 -10.61 10.91
CA ILE A 398 1.07 -10.82 10.29
C ILE A 398 2.10 -11.27 11.33
N TRP A 399 2.07 -10.68 12.52
CA TRP A 399 2.97 -11.02 13.62
C TRP A 399 2.80 -12.47 14.08
N GLU A 400 1.57 -12.92 14.31
CA GLU A 400 1.27 -14.30 14.67
C GLU A 400 1.78 -15.30 13.62
N GLY A 401 1.59 -14.98 12.32
CA GLY A 401 2.14 -15.78 11.24
C GLY A 401 3.66 -15.83 11.24
N TYR A 402 4.32 -14.70 11.50
CA TYR A 402 5.78 -14.63 11.62
C TYR A 402 6.29 -15.35 12.87
N GLU A 403 5.61 -15.23 14.00
CA GLU A 403 5.94 -15.97 15.21
C GLU A 403 5.86 -17.50 15.00
N ALA A 404 4.80 -17.97 14.33
CA ALA A 404 4.67 -19.39 13.96
C ALA A 404 5.81 -19.85 13.04
N HIS A 405 6.23 -19.00 12.07
CA HIS A 405 7.40 -19.28 11.25
C HIS A 405 8.67 -19.41 12.11
N LEU A 406 8.93 -18.47 13.02
CA LEU A 406 10.09 -18.55 13.91
C LEU A 406 10.08 -19.80 14.81
N GLN A 407 8.91 -20.19 15.30
CA GLN A 407 8.75 -21.40 16.10
C GLN A 407 9.07 -22.66 15.28
N SER A 408 8.71 -22.69 14.00
CA SER A 408 9.02 -23.82 13.10
C SER A 408 10.50 -24.01 12.82
N LEU A 409 11.33 -22.98 13.03
CA LEU A 409 12.79 -23.04 12.86
C LEU A 409 13.51 -23.60 14.10
N VAL A 410 12.79 -23.80 15.19
CA VAL A 410 13.33 -24.36 16.43
C VAL A 410 13.08 -25.86 16.42
N PRO A 411 14.13 -26.71 16.49
CA PRO A 411 14.00 -28.16 16.47
C PRO A 411 13.34 -28.74 17.72
#